data_a34c3a69d3c1fc15872d259fa9146c80
#
_entry.id   a34c3a69d3c1fc15872d259fa9146c80
#
_cell.length_a   1.000
_cell.length_b   1.000
_cell.length_c   1.000
_cell.angle_alpha   90.00
_cell.angle_beta   90.00
_cell.angle_gamma   90.00
#
_symmetry.space_group_name_H-M   'P 1'
#
loop_
_entity.id
_entity.type
_entity.pdbx_description
1 polymer ?
#
loop_
_entity_poly.entity_id
_entity_poly.type
_entity_poly.pdbx_seq_one_letter_code
_entity_poly.pdbx_strand_id
1 'polypeptide(L)' 'KVLEQDLIKAGIKTPAELKDVGSKEAFLRIWENDSSVCLSELCALEGAVQGIRWHDLDEAKKSELKKFHQSL' A
#
# COMPACT_ATOMS: atom_id res chain seq x y z
N LYS A 1 -11.47 -1.18 -9.94
CA LYS A 1 -10.13 -0.64 -9.85
C LYS A 1 -9.15 -1.72 -9.41
N VAL A 2 -7.98 -1.69 -9.97
CA VAL A 2 -6.97 -2.74 -9.79
C VAL A 2 -6.56 -2.88 -8.31
N LEU A 3 -6.43 -1.75 -7.60
CA LEU A 3 -6.00 -1.78 -6.22
C LEU A 3 -6.93 -2.59 -5.32
N GLU A 4 -8.22 -2.43 -5.51
CA GLU A 4 -9.21 -3.17 -4.72
C GLU A 4 -9.07 -4.67 -4.94
N GLN A 5 -8.89 -5.08 -6.20
CA GLN A 5 -8.71 -6.49 -6.53
C GLN A 5 -7.42 -7.04 -5.92
N ASP A 6 -6.37 -6.26 -5.95
CA ASP A 6 -5.09 -6.67 -5.36
C ASP A 6 -5.22 -6.88 -3.86
N LEU A 7 -5.96 -6.01 -3.18
CA LEU A 7 -6.19 -6.14 -1.75
C LEU A 7 -6.97 -7.41 -1.43
N ILE A 8 -8.00 -7.71 -2.23
CA ILE A 8 -8.79 -8.92 -2.04
C ILE A 8 -7.90 -10.16 -2.20
N LYS A 9 -7.04 -10.17 -3.21
CA LYS A 9 -6.11 -11.28 -3.43
C LYS A 9 -5.14 -11.43 -2.26
N ALA A 10 -4.81 -10.34 -1.61
CA ALA A 10 -3.92 -10.37 -0.45
C ALA A 10 -4.63 -10.74 0.85
N GLY A 11 -5.95 -10.98 0.79
CA GLY A 11 -6.73 -11.35 1.96
C GLY A 11 -7.25 -10.16 2.74
N ILE A 12 -7.16 -8.96 2.19
CA ILE A 12 -7.61 -7.73 2.83
C ILE A 12 -8.91 -7.31 2.18
N LYS A 13 -10.03 -7.55 2.87
CA LYS A 13 -11.35 -7.40 2.27
C LYS A 13 -12.06 -6.11 2.67
N THR A 14 -11.62 -5.46 3.74
CA THR A 14 -12.26 -4.24 4.24
C THR A 14 -11.23 -3.17 4.54
N PRO A 15 -11.62 -1.89 4.54
CA PRO A 15 -10.71 -0.81 4.94
C PRO A 15 -10.19 -0.98 6.37
N ALA A 16 -11.02 -1.54 7.26
CA ALA A 16 -10.59 -1.78 8.64
C ALA A 16 -9.45 -2.79 8.69
N GLU A 17 -9.53 -3.84 7.88
CA GLU A 17 -8.45 -4.82 7.79
C GLU A 17 -7.17 -4.18 7.24
N LEU A 18 -7.30 -3.30 6.26
CA LEU A 18 -6.15 -2.61 5.70
C LEU A 18 -5.47 -1.75 6.77
N LYS A 19 -6.25 -1.04 7.58
CA LYS A 19 -5.69 -0.22 8.65
C LYS A 19 -5.00 -1.06 9.71
N ASP A 20 -5.56 -2.22 10.04
CA ASP A 20 -4.97 -3.16 10.98
C ASP A 20 -3.63 -3.68 10.49
N VAL A 21 -3.59 -4.07 9.23
CA VAL A 21 -2.40 -4.67 8.61
C VAL A 21 -1.33 -3.60 8.36
N GLY A 22 -1.76 -2.43 7.88
CA GLY A 22 -0.85 -1.34 7.52
C GLY A 22 -0.45 -1.43 6.06
N SER A 23 -0.05 -0.29 5.51
CA SER A 23 0.25 -0.19 4.08
C SER A 23 1.44 -1.06 3.67
N LYS A 24 2.48 -1.11 4.51
CA LYS A 24 3.69 -1.85 4.17
C LYS A 24 3.41 -3.35 4.11
N GLU A 25 2.73 -3.88 5.11
CA GLU A 25 2.39 -5.30 5.13
C GLU A 25 1.45 -5.64 3.99
N ALA A 26 0.43 -4.79 3.75
CA ALA A 26 -0.49 -5.00 2.65
C ALA A 26 0.26 -5.03 1.32
N PHE A 27 1.19 -4.09 1.14
CA PHE A 27 1.99 -4.05 -0.08
C PHE A 27 2.83 -5.31 -0.25
N LEU A 28 3.43 -5.82 0.83
CA LEU A 28 4.22 -7.04 0.76
C LEU A 28 3.37 -8.23 0.32
N ARG A 29 2.15 -8.34 0.82
CA ARG A 29 1.25 -9.42 0.43
C ARG A 29 0.90 -9.34 -1.05
N ILE A 30 0.65 -8.13 -1.55
CA ILE A 30 0.39 -7.93 -2.97
C ILE A 30 1.65 -8.24 -3.78
N TRP A 31 2.80 -7.79 -3.30
CA TRP A 31 4.07 -7.98 -3.99
C TRP A 31 4.43 -9.46 -4.13
N GLU A 32 4.09 -10.26 -3.14
CA GLU A 32 4.34 -11.71 -3.20
C GLU A 32 3.54 -12.37 -4.30
N ASN A 33 2.35 -11.83 -4.60
CA ASN A 33 1.51 -12.35 -5.67
C ASN A 33 1.87 -11.75 -7.03
N ASP A 34 2.36 -10.52 -7.04
CA ASP A 34 2.65 -9.80 -8.27
C ASP A 34 3.75 -8.79 -7.99
N SER A 35 4.98 -9.17 -8.28
CA SER A 35 6.13 -8.32 -8.01
C SER A 35 6.25 -7.14 -8.96
N SER A 36 5.33 -7.01 -9.92
CA SER A 36 5.33 -5.89 -10.84
C SER A 36 4.67 -4.64 -10.24
N VAL A 37 4.06 -4.74 -9.05
CA VAL A 37 3.46 -3.57 -8.40
C VAL A 37 4.55 -2.55 -8.07
N CYS A 38 4.20 -1.28 -8.16
CA CYS A 38 5.17 -0.20 -8.07
C CYS A 38 4.95 0.67 -6.84
N LEU A 39 5.86 1.64 -6.67
CA LEU A 39 5.82 2.56 -5.54
C LEU A 39 4.50 3.32 -5.44
N SER A 40 3.90 3.69 -6.57
CA SER A 40 2.63 4.43 -6.53
C SER A 40 1.54 3.61 -5.86
N GLU A 41 1.54 2.29 -6.01
CA GLU A 41 0.56 1.45 -5.34
C GLU A 41 0.79 1.45 -3.83
N LEU A 42 2.04 1.42 -3.39
CA LEU A 42 2.36 1.50 -1.97
C LEU A 42 1.89 2.85 -1.39
N CYS A 43 2.10 3.93 -2.11
CA CYS A 43 1.63 5.25 -1.67
C CYS A 43 0.11 5.29 -1.60
N ALA A 44 -0.57 4.67 -2.58
CA ALA A 44 -2.03 4.60 -2.57
C ALA A 44 -2.54 3.82 -1.37
N LEU A 45 -1.85 2.74 -0.99
CA LEU A 45 -2.20 1.96 0.18
C LEU A 45 -2.07 2.79 1.46
N GLU A 46 -0.99 3.54 1.57
CA GLU A 46 -0.78 4.40 2.73
C GLU A 46 -1.85 5.49 2.79
N GLY A 47 -2.19 6.08 1.66
CA GLY A 47 -3.27 7.06 1.62
C GLY A 47 -4.59 6.47 2.09
N ALA A 48 -4.88 5.25 1.66
CA ALA A 48 -6.10 4.56 2.08
C ALA A 48 -6.10 4.28 3.59
N VAL A 49 -4.94 3.91 4.14
CA VAL A 49 -4.81 3.67 5.58
C VAL A 49 -5.08 4.96 6.36
N GLN A 50 -4.57 6.08 5.89
CA GLN A 50 -4.75 7.37 6.55
C GLN A 50 -6.09 8.03 6.22
N GLY A 51 -6.80 7.52 5.23
CA GLY A 51 -8.08 8.11 4.81
C GLY A 51 -7.90 9.38 4.01
N ILE A 52 -6.78 9.54 3.31
CA ILE A 52 -6.48 10.71 2.49
C ILE A 52 -5.98 10.25 1.13
N ARG A 53 -5.84 11.20 0.20
CA ARG A 53 -5.24 10.90 -1.09
C ARG A 53 -3.74 10.70 -0.92
N TRP A 54 -3.15 9.83 -1.74
CA TRP A 54 -1.71 9.61 -1.65
C TRP A 54 -0.93 10.89 -1.97
N HIS A 55 -1.50 11.81 -2.76
CA HIS A 55 -0.86 13.11 -3.05
C HIS A 55 -0.69 13.96 -1.79
N ASP A 56 -1.54 13.74 -0.79
CA ASP A 56 -1.53 14.54 0.43
C ASP A 56 -0.60 13.94 1.50
N LEU A 57 0.10 12.87 1.20
CA LEU A 57 1.05 12.29 2.14
C LEU A 57 2.21 13.24 2.38
N ASP A 58 2.73 13.22 3.62
CA ASP A 58 3.91 14.01 3.98
C ASP A 58 5.12 13.60 3.15
N GLU A 59 6.01 14.56 2.90
CA GLU A 59 7.26 14.26 2.22
C GLU A 59 8.06 13.20 2.98
N ALA A 60 8.07 13.30 4.30
CA ALA A 60 8.76 12.31 5.14
C ALA A 60 8.16 10.91 4.93
N LYS A 61 6.83 10.82 4.87
CA LYS A 61 6.17 9.54 4.65
C LYS A 61 6.47 9.01 3.26
N LYS A 62 6.40 9.86 2.23
CA LYS A 62 6.70 9.44 0.87
C LYS A 62 8.13 8.92 0.77
N SER A 63 9.07 9.59 1.41
CA SER A 63 10.47 9.17 1.42
C SER A 63 10.64 7.83 2.13
N GLU A 64 9.93 7.64 3.23
CA GLU A 64 9.96 6.38 3.97
C GLU A 64 9.45 5.23 3.10
N LEU A 65 8.34 5.44 2.42
CA LEU A 65 7.76 4.41 1.56
C LEU A 65 8.66 4.09 0.38
N LYS A 66 9.31 5.12 -0.17
CA LYS A 66 10.24 4.93 -1.27
C LYS A 66 11.42 4.06 -0.83
N LYS A 67 11.97 4.34 0.34
CA LYS A 67 13.08 3.54 0.87
C LYS A 67 12.64 2.11 1.13
N PHE A 68 11.45 1.93 1.66
CA PHE A 68 10.91 0.60 1.90
C PHE A 68 10.80 -0.18 0.59
N HIS A 69 10.25 0.47 -0.44
CA HIS A 69 10.10 -0.16 -1.74
C HIS A 69 11.45 -0.54 -2.34
N GLN A 70 12.44 0.34 -2.19
CA GLN A 70 13.78 0.10 -2.73
C GLN A 70 14.49 -1.06 -2.02
N SER A 71 14.08 -1.39 -0.81
CA SER A 71 14.70 -2.48 -0.07
C SER A 71 14.14 -3.85 -0.43
N LEU A 72 13.10 -3.89 -1.23
CA LEU A 72 12.52 -5.18 -1.69
C LEU A 72 13.32 -5.78 -2.89
#